data_ad4b5e4d2398ab48cf565ae331bb1376
#
_entry.id   ad4b5e4d2398ab48cf565ae331bb1376
#
_cell.length_a   1.000
_cell.length_b   1.000
_cell.length_c   1.000
_cell.angle_alpha   90.00
_cell.angle_beta   90.00
_cell.angle_gamma   90.00
#
_symmetry.space_group_name_H-M   'P 1'
#
loop_
_entity.id
_entity.type
_entity.pdbx_description
1 polymer ?
#
loop_
_entity_poly.entity_id
_entity_poly.type
_entity_poly.pdbx_seq_one_letter_code
_entity_poly.pdbx_strand_id
1 'polypeptide(L)'
;MSDDVRPGFVRVRLDLSYDGRDFSGWARQTRGQRTVQGEIEDAIRTVTRSQDTYELTVAGRTDAGVHARGQVAHVDLPQELWAEHREKLLRRLAGRLSHDVRVWKAEEAPAGFNARFSAVWRRYAYRVTDHPAGVDPLLRGHVLWHDWPLDLDAMNAAAGRLLGEHDFAAYCKKREGATTIRTLQELRWERDASGILTATVKADAFCHNMVRSLVGAMLFVGDGHRPADWPAKVLAAGVRDSAVHVVRPHGLTLEEVGYPADELLAARNLEARNRRTLPAGGAGAARCC
;
A
#
# COMPACT_ATOMS: atom_id res chain seq x y z
N MET A 1 0.28 14.41 20.13
CA MET A 1 1.52 14.99 19.56
C MET A 1 1.07 15.82 18.38
N SER A 2 1.36 17.12 18.36
CA SER A 2 1.06 18.00 17.23
C SER A 2 1.84 17.51 16.00
N ASP A 3 1.21 17.57 14.85
CA ASP A 3 1.81 17.18 13.57
C ASP A 3 2.53 18.36 12.92
N ASP A 4 2.68 19.43 13.68
CA ASP A 4 3.31 20.66 13.25
C ASP A 4 4.82 20.44 13.10
N VAL A 5 5.37 21.00 12.05
CA VAL A 5 6.81 21.02 11.82
C VAL A 5 7.45 21.85 12.94
N ARG A 6 8.51 21.33 13.55
CA ARG A 6 9.22 22.03 14.62
C ARG A 6 9.79 23.38 14.12
N PRO A 7 9.83 24.43 14.94
CA PRO A 7 10.50 25.68 14.58
C PRO A 7 11.94 25.41 14.10
N GLY A 8 12.36 26.05 13.00
CA GLY A 8 13.66 25.86 12.37
C GLY A 8 13.77 24.62 11.47
N PHE A 9 12.67 23.87 11.26
CA PHE A 9 12.60 22.75 10.33
C PHE A 9 11.62 23.04 9.20
N VAL A 10 11.81 22.33 8.09
CA VAL A 10 10.91 22.30 6.94
C VAL A 10 10.52 20.87 6.65
N ARG A 11 9.25 20.62 6.35
CA ARG A 11 8.78 19.32 5.87
C ARG A 11 9.04 19.16 4.40
N VAL A 12 9.77 18.12 4.04
CA VAL A 12 10.08 17.79 2.65
C VAL A 12 9.28 16.55 2.27
N ARG A 13 8.44 16.65 1.23
CA ARG A 13 7.74 15.54 0.60
C ARG A 13 8.68 14.85 -0.36
N LEU A 14 8.66 13.52 -0.34
CA LEU A 14 9.40 12.65 -1.24
C LEU A 14 8.43 11.74 -1.99
N ASP A 15 8.43 11.80 -3.33
CA ASP A 15 7.76 10.83 -4.18
C ASP A 15 8.81 9.82 -4.67
N LEU A 16 8.54 8.52 -4.51
CA LEU A 16 9.55 7.49 -4.68
C LEU A 16 8.99 6.17 -5.20
N SER A 17 9.88 5.37 -5.79
CA SER A 17 9.59 4.01 -6.23
C SER A 17 10.67 3.03 -5.79
N TYR A 18 10.31 1.74 -5.71
CA TYR A 18 11.26 0.68 -5.42
C TYR A 18 10.80 -0.69 -5.92
N ASP A 19 11.76 -1.50 -6.30
CA ASP A 19 11.62 -2.94 -6.45
C ASP A 19 11.81 -3.58 -5.07
N GLY A 20 10.73 -4.11 -4.51
CA GLY A 20 10.71 -4.60 -3.12
C GLY A 20 11.33 -5.97 -2.90
N ARG A 21 11.77 -6.69 -3.95
CA ARG A 21 12.19 -8.10 -3.88
C ARG A 21 13.26 -8.38 -2.82
N ASP A 22 14.25 -7.50 -2.76
CA ASP A 22 15.41 -7.67 -1.88
C ASP A 22 15.31 -6.84 -0.59
N PHE A 23 14.11 -6.31 -0.29
CA PHE A 23 13.83 -5.57 0.92
C PHE A 23 12.98 -6.38 1.90
N SER A 24 13.34 -6.28 3.18
CA SER A 24 12.56 -6.80 4.31
C SER A 24 11.32 -5.93 4.63
N GLY A 25 10.81 -5.22 3.62
CA GLY A 25 9.70 -4.28 3.67
C GLY A 25 10.16 -2.84 3.86
N TRP A 26 9.17 -1.97 4.10
CA TRP A 26 9.43 -0.54 4.25
C TRP A 26 10.18 -0.19 5.52
N ALA A 27 9.63 -0.57 6.69
CA ALA A 27 10.04 -0.02 7.98
C ALA A 27 11.41 -0.51 8.43
N ARG A 28 12.26 0.40 8.93
CA ARG A 28 13.54 0.06 9.57
C ARG A 28 13.33 -0.96 10.68
N GLN A 29 14.21 -1.95 10.75
CA GLN A 29 14.15 -3.05 11.72
C GLN A 29 15.43 -3.08 12.56
N THR A 30 15.29 -3.54 13.81
CA THR A 30 16.38 -3.57 14.79
C THR A 30 17.50 -4.54 14.47
N ARG A 31 17.26 -5.52 13.58
CA ARG A 31 18.22 -6.60 13.26
C ARG A 31 19.12 -6.30 12.06
N GLY A 32 19.25 -5.03 11.63
CA GLY A 32 20.11 -4.67 10.51
C GLY A 32 19.61 -5.15 9.14
N GLN A 33 18.37 -5.60 9.04
CA GLN A 33 17.78 -6.03 7.77
C GLN A 33 17.65 -4.86 6.81
N ARG A 34 17.88 -5.11 5.53
CA ARG A 34 17.76 -4.12 4.47
C ARG A 34 16.30 -3.70 4.30
N THR A 35 16.00 -2.43 4.49
CA THR A 35 14.65 -1.86 4.39
C THR A 35 14.67 -0.58 3.55
N VAL A 36 13.56 -0.26 2.88
CA VAL A 36 13.47 0.93 2.04
C VAL A 36 13.67 2.21 2.85
N GLN A 37 13.05 2.30 4.03
CA GLN A 37 13.22 3.43 4.96
C GLN A 37 14.68 3.60 5.36
N GLY A 38 15.35 2.51 5.75
CA GLY A 38 16.74 2.53 6.14
C GLY A 38 17.68 3.04 5.05
N GLU A 39 17.52 2.53 3.83
CA GLU A 39 18.31 2.95 2.66
C GLU A 39 18.18 4.45 2.38
N ILE A 40 16.95 4.99 2.43
CA ILE A 40 16.71 6.41 2.12
C ILE A 40 17.23 7.32 3.24
N GLU A 41 16.97 6.97 4.51
CA GLU A 41 17.46 7.74 5.67
C GLU A 41 18.99 7.79 5.71
N ASP A 42 19.67 6.67 5.47
CA ASP A 42 21.13 6.59 5.41
C ASP A 42 21.69 7.33 4.18
N ALA A 43 20.97 7.31 3.05
CA ALA A 43 21.32 8.11 1.88
C ALA A 43 21.20 9.62 2.15
N ILE A 44 20.09 10.08 2.74
CA ILE A 44 19.91 11.49 3.13
C ILE A 44 21.05 11.92 4.04
N ARG A 45 21.31 11.19 5.13
CA ARG A 45 22.39 11.48 6.06
C ARG A 45 23.74 11.62 5.35
N THR A 46 24.05 10.69 4.44
CA THR A 46 25.32 10.68 3.71
C THR A 46 25.47 11.88 2.77
N VAL A 47 24.43 12.16 1.96
CA VAL A 47 24.52 13.22 0.92
C VAL A 47 24.44 14.63 1.50
N THR A 48 23.84 14.78 2.69
CA THR A 48 23.79 16.04 3.44
C THR A 48 24.95 16.18 4.42
N ARG A 49 25.78 15.15 4.60
CA ARG A 49 26.86 15.10 5.58
C ARG A 49 26.40 15.38 7.01
N SER A 50 25.12 15.10 7.31
CA SER A 50 24.58 15.27 8.65
C SER A 50 25.08 14.19 9.60
N GLN A 51 25.24 14.53 10.88
CA GLN A 51 25.45 13.55 11.94
C GLN A 51 24.12 12.95 12.43
N ASP A 52 23.02 13.66 12.21
CA ASP A 52 21.69 13.23 12.62
C ASP A 52 21.04 12.33 11.58
N THR A 53 20.15 11.47 12.06
CA THR A 53 19.24 10.68 11.21
C THR A 53 17.86 11.32 11.27
N TYR A 54 17.29 11.58 10.10
CA TYR A 54 15.96 12.17 9.96
C TYR A 54 14.97 11.07 9.57
N GLU A 55 14.04 10.77 10.49
CA GLU A 55 13.08 9.68 10.33
C GLU A 55 12.03 10.00 9.25
N LEU A 56 11.80 9.04 8.35
CA LEU A 56 10.77 9.12 7.32
C LEU A 56 9.41 8.70 7.84
N THR A 57 8.41 9.52 7.59
CA THR A 57 7.00 9.16 7.72
C THR A 57 6.43 8.82 6.35
N VAL A 58 5.89 7.59 6.20
CA VAL A 58 5.41 7.04 4.92
C VAL A 58 3.88 7.01 4.83
N ALA A 59 3.33 7.19 3.62
CA ALA A 59 1.89 7.11 3.36
C ALA A 59 1.29 5.74 3.70
N GLY A 60 2.03 4.67 3.42
CA GLY A 60 1.63 3.31 3.75
C GLY A 60 2.83 2.37 3.73
N ARG A 61 3.07 1.65 4.82
CA ARG A 61 4.12 0.63 4.87
C ARG A 61 3.77 -0.51 3.92
N THR A 62 4.77 -0.99 3.17
CA THR A 62 4.67 -2.20 2.37
C THR A 62 5.38 -3.35 3.07
N ASP A 63 4.87 -4.56 2.87
CA ASP A 63 5.47 -5.79 3.39
C ASP A 63 6.76 -6.16 2.61
N ALA A 64 7.53 -7.10 3.15
CA ALA A 64 8.69 -7.67 2.47
C ALA A 64 8.32 -8.20 1.08
N GLY A 65 9.10 -7.87 0.07
CA GLY A 65 8.89 -8.29 -1.32
C GLY A 65 7.81 -7.53 -2.09
N VAL A 66 7.12 -6.54 -1.48
CA VAL A 66 6.11 -5.71 -2.14
C VAL A 66 6.77 -4.50 -2.76
N HIS A 67 6.42 -4.19 -4.01
CA HIS A 67 6.94 -3.06 -4.77
C HIS A 67 6.14 -1.77 -4.53
N ALA A 68 6.71 -0.66 -4.96
CA ALA A 68 5.97 0.59 -5.12
C ALA A 68 6.45 1.35 -6.35
N ARG A 69 5.50 1.96 -7.07
CA ARG A 69 5.73 2.90 -8.16
C ARG A 69 5.41 4.33 -7.73
N GLY A 70 4.41 4.49 -6.87
CA GLY A 70 3.92 5.77 -6.38
C GLY A 70 3.88 5.85 -4.85
N GLN A 71 4.96 5.48 -4.15
CA GLN A 71 5.08 5.68 -2.71
C GLN A 71 5.34 7.14 -2.39
N VAL A 72 4.75 7.62 -1.30
CA VAL A 72 4.98 8.97 -0.78
C VAL A 72 5.46 8.89 0.67
N ALA A 73 6.49 9.66 0.97
CA ALA A 73 6.98 9.87 2.33
C ALA A 73 7.22 11.35 2.60
N HIS A 74 7.42 11.71 3.86
CA HIS A 74 7.98 13.00 4.21
C HIS A 74 9.07 12.86 5.27
N VAL A 75 9.91 13.85 5.32
CA VAL A 75 10.97 14.01 6.31
C VAL A 75 11.02 15.47 6.75
N ASP A 76 11.21 15.70 8.04
CA ASP A 76 11.42 17.06 8.58
C ASP A 76 12.93 17.29 8.68
N LEU A 77 13.45 18.26 7.89
CA LEU A 77 14.87 18.64 7.84
C LEU A 77 15.08 20.02 8.44
N PRO A 78 16.25 20.32 9.06
CA PRO A 78 16.62 21.68 9.39
C PRO A 78 16.54 22.60 8.17
N GLN A 79 15.99 23.79 8.33
CA GLN A 79 15.75 24.73 7.23
C GLN A 79 17.06 25.12 6.50
N GLU A 80 18.15 25.28 7.25
CA GLU A 80 19.47 25.58 6.68
C GLU A 80 19.99 24.41 5.83
N LEU A 81 19.86 23.17 6.34
CA LEU A 81 20.27 21.96 5.63
C LEU A 81 19.51 21.79 4.32
N TRP A 82 18.19 22.03 4.36
CA TRP A 82 17.36 22.00 3.16
C TRP A 82 17.78 23.08 2.15
N ALA A 83 17.94 24.31 2.59
CA ALA A 83 18.34 25.43 1.73
C ALA A 83 19.69 25.17 1.02
N GLU A 84 20.67 24.56 1.73
CA GLU A 84 21.97 24.22 1.16
C GLU A 84 21.89 23.11 0.11
N HIS A 85 20.99 22.12 0.31
CA HIS A 85 21.05 20.88 -0.48
C HIS A 85 19.92 20.71 -1.49
N ARG A 86 18.78 21.41 -1.41
CA ARG A 86 17.56 21.19 -2.19
C ARG A 86 17.80 21.06 -3.70
N GLU A 87 18.64 21.90 -4.30
CA GLU A 87 18.88 21.89 -5.75
C GLU A 87 19.63 20.64 -6.25
N LYS A 88 20.47 20.04 -5.40
CA LYS A 88 21.33 18.91 -5.75
C LYS A 88 20.91 17.60 -5.10
N LEU A 89 19.89 17.64 -4.21
CA LEU A 89 19.48 16.49 -3.38
C LEU A 89 19.10 15.28 -4.24
N LEU A 90 18.21 15.44 -5.22
CA LEU A 90 17.77 14.35 -6.09
C LEU A 90 18.93 13.68 -6.82
N ARG A 91 19.82 14.48 -7.42
CA ARG A 91 21.00 13.97 -8.13
C ARG A 91 21.94 13.20 -7.20
N ARG A 92 22.16 13.73 -5.99
CA ARG A 92 23.03 13.08 -4.98
C ARG A 92 22.39 11.79 -4.45
N LEU A 93 21.08 11.78 -4.18
CA LEU A 93 20.36 10.59 -3.79
C LEU A 93 20.40 9.52 -4.88
N ALA A 94 20.21 9.90 -6.16
CA ALA A 94 20.30 8.97 -7.28
C ALA A 94 21.69 8.30 -7.40
N GLY A 95 22.76 9.02 -7.06
CA GLY A 95 24.12 8.47 -7.04
C GLY A 95 24.45 7.63 -5.80
N ARG A 96 23.71 7.79 -4.70
CA ARG A 96 23.96 7.07 -3.43
C ARG A 96 23.04 5.86 -3.22
N LEU A 97 21.79 5.96 -3.65
CA LEU A 97 20.82 4.88 -3.55
C LEU A 97 21.16 3.72 -4.50
N SER A 98 20.89 2.50 -4.05
CA SER A 98 20.94 1.31 -4.89
C SER A 98 19.97 1.38 -6.07
N HIS A 99 20.16 0.55 -7.09
CA HIS A 99 19.39 0.61 -8.34
C HIS A 99 17.90 0.26 -8.17
N ASP A 100 17.52 -0.37 -7.08
CA ASP A 100 16.18 -0.81 -6.77
C ASP A 100 15.36 0.21 -5.95
N VAL A 101 15.91 1.40 -5.64
CA VAL A 101 15.19 2.52 -5.01
C VAL A 101 15.47 3.81 -5.77
N ARG A 102 14.44 4.62 -5.99
CA ARG A 102 14.56 5.96 -6.57
C ARG A 102 13.63 6.95 -5.87
N VAL A 103 14.17 8.13 -5.58
CA VAL A 103 13.41 9.32 -5.22
C VAL A 103 13.27 10.15 -6.50
N TRP A 104 12.02 10.38 -6.93
CA TRP A 104 11.71 11.10 -8.16
C TRP A 104 11.49 12.58 -7.94
N LYS A 105 11.01 12.93 -6.73
CA LYS A 105 10.66 14.29 -6.34
C LYS A 105 11.03 14.52 -4.88
N ALA A 106 11.58 15.67 -4.58
CA ALA A 106 11.84 16.17 -3.24
C ALA A 106 11.53 17.66 -3.23
N GLU A 107 10.50 18.07 -2.52
CA GLU A 107 10.04 19.46 -2.46
C GLU A 107 9.45 19.79 -1.08
N GLU A 108 9.38 21.08 -0.77
CA GLU A 108 8.69 21.53 0.43
C GLU A 108 7.22 21.12 0.38
N ALA A 109 6.78 20.46 1.45
CA ALA A 109 5.38 20.02 1.53
C ALA A 109 4.47 21.21 1.84
N PRO A 110 3.24 21.23 1.31
CA PRO A 110 2.22 22.20 1.70
C PRO A 110 1.95 22.17 3.20
N ALA A 111 1.49 23.29 3.74
CA ALA A 111 1.13 23.40 5.16
C ALA A 111 0.10 22.34 5.57
N GLY A 112 0.31 21.71 6.73
CA GLY A 112 -0.57 20.65 7.24
C GLY A 112 -0.42 19.28 6.53
N PHE A 113 0.52 19.13 5.58
CA PHE A 113 0.78 17.86 4.92
C PHE A 113 1.38 16.83 5.89
N ASN A 114 0.80 15.65 5.90
CA ASN A 114 1.37 14.45 6.50
C ASN A 114 1.20 13.28 5.53
N ALA A 115 2.30 12.65 5.10
CA ALA A 115 2.25 11.58 4.11
C ALA A 115 1.28 10.45 4.49
N ARG A 116 1.17 10.12 5.77
CA ARG A 116 0.31 9.05 6.27
C ARG A 116 -1.14 9.47 6.47
N PHE A 117 -1.35 10.59 7.20
CA PHE A 117 -2.66 10.97 7.69
C PHE A 117 -3.44 11.89 6.74
N SER A 118 -2.75 12.66 5.88
CA SER A 118 -3.43 13.45 4.86
C SER A 118 -3.90 12.62 3.66
N ALA A 119 -3.41 11.40 3.48
CA ALA A 119 -3.82 10.55 2.37
C ALA A 119 -5.29 10.12 2.48
N VAL A 120 -6.02 10.20 1.36
CA VAL A 120 -7.45 9.84 1.26
C VAL A 120 -7.68 8.46 0.69
N TRP A 121 -6.78 7.96 -0.15
CA TRP A 121 -6.82 6.60 -0.69
C TRP A 121 -5.43 6.11 -1.09
N ARG A 122 -5.30 4.78 -1.29
CA ARG A 122 -4.15 4.10 -1.89
C ARG A 122 -4.67 3.18 -2.97
N ARG A 123 -3.92 3.08 -4.08
CA ARG A 123 -4.23 2.18 -5.19
C ARG A 123 -3.05 1.24 -5.42
N TYR A 124 -3.38 -0.04 -5.39
CA TYR A 124 -2.45 -1.13 -5.68
C TYR A 124 -2.82 -1.81 -6.99
N ALA A 125 -1.82 -2.36 -7.66
CA ALA A 125 -2.00 -3.36 -8.71
C ALA A 125 -1.39 -4.69 -8.26
N TYR A 126 -2.09 -5.80 -8.54
CA TYR A 126 -1.55 -7.14 -8.38
C TYR A 126 -1.60 -7.85 -9.73
N ARG A 127 -0.44 -8.35 -10.19
CA ARG A 127 -0.28 -8.95 -11.52
C ARG A 127 -0.14 -10.45 -11.43
N VAL A 128 -0.90 -11.16 -12.27
CA VAL A 128 -0.95 -12.62 -12.36
C VAL A 128 -0.91 -13.04 -13.81
N THR A 129 -0.31 -14.16 -14.12
CA THR A 129 -0.50 -14.86 -15.38
C THR A 129 -0.91 -16.30 -15.11
N ASP A 130 -1.87 -16.79 -15.90
CA ASP A 130 -2.33 -18.17 -15.94
C ASP A 130 -1.84 -18.90 -17.23
N HIS A 131 -0.84 -18.32 -17.88
CA HIS A 131 -0.27 -18.90 -19.10
C HIS A 131 0.40 -20.24 -18.78
N PRO A 132 0.11 -21.34 -19.55
CA PRO A 132 0.62 -22.67 -19.24
C PRO A 132 2.15 -22.79 -19.31
N ALA A 133 2.83 -21.91 -20.05
CA ALA A 133 4.29 -21.84 -20.10
C ALA A 133 4.92 -21.06 -18.93
N GLY A 134 4.11 -20.49 -18.05
CA GLY A 134 4.61 -19.70 -16.90
C GLY A 134 4.75 -18.21 -17.17
N VAL A 135 5.62 -17.56 -16.41
CA VAL A 135 5.87 -16.11 -16.46
C VAL A 135 7.00 -15.79 -17.43
N ASP A 136 6.87 -14.71 -18.20
CA ASP A 136 8.00 -14.12 -18.93
C ASP A 136 9.18 -13.89 -17.97
N PRO A 137 10.39 -14.41 -18.28
CA PRO A 137 11.56 -14.23 -17.44
C PRO A 137 11.88 -12.77 -17.06
N LEU A 138 11.55 -11.80 -17.92
CA LEU A 138 11.73 -10.38 -17.66
C LEU A 138 10.71 -9.83 -16.63
N LEU A 139 9.58 -10.50 -16.47
CA LEU A 139 8.49 -10.12 -15.56
C LEU A 139 8.43 -10.98 -14.28
N ARG A 140 9.31 -11.98 -14.14
CA ARG A 140 9.31 -12.97 -13.04
C ARG A 140 9.34 -12.37 -11.62
N GLY A 141 9.78 -11.13 -11.50
CA GLY A 141 9.83 -10.42 -10.21
C GLY A 141 8.58 -9.59 -9.91
N HIS A 142 7.64 -9.47 -10.86
CA HIS A 142 6.50 -8.55 -10.78
C HIS A 142 5.15 -9.19 -11.14
N VAL A 143 5.16 -10.46 -11.60
CA VAL A 143 3.97 -11.20 -12.01
C VAL A 143 3.96 -12.54 -11.29
N LEU A 144 2.85 -12.87 -10.63
CA LEU A 144 2.62 -14.19 -10.05
C LEU A 144 2.21 -15.17 -11.17
N TRP A 145 2.81 -16.35 -11.21
CA TRP A 145 2.27 -17.45 -12.00
C TRP A 145 1.20 -18.21 -11.19
N HIS A 146 0.07 -18.47 -11.82
CA HIS A 146 -1.02 -19.29 -11.30
C HIS A 146 -1.23 -20.48 -12.23
N ASP A 147 -1.29 -21.70 -11.68
CA ASP A 147 -1.22 -22.95 -12.45
C ASP A 147 -2.50 -23.27 -13.25
N TRP A 148 -3.61 -22.61 -12.91
CA TRP A 148 -4.94 -22.91 -13.46
C TRP A 148 -5.49 -21.72 -14.25
N PRO A 149 -6.25 -21.98 -15.36
CA PRO A 149 -6.95 -20.92 -16.07
C PRO A 149 -7.89 -20.13 -15.14
N LEU A 150 -7.93 -18.82 -15.31
CA LEU A 150 -8.71 -17.90 -14.49
C LEU A 150 -9.90 -17.32 -15.24
N ASP A 151 -11.10 -17.55 -14.71
CA ASP A 151 -12.35 -16.93 -15.18
C ASP A 151 -12.45 -15.49 -14.67
N LEU A 152 -12.21 -14.54 -15.57
CA LEU A 152 -12.21 -13.11 -15.30
C LEU A 152 -13.58 -12.59 -14.87
N ASP A 153 -14.65 -13.11 -15.47
CA ASP A 153 -16.02 -12.68 -15.19
C ASP A 153 -16.46 -13.14 -13.79
N ALA A 154 -16.15 -14.38 -13.42
CA ALA A 154 -16.40 -14.90 -12.08
C ALA A 154 -15.63 -14.09 -11.02
N MET A 155 -14.35 -13.75 -11.29
CA MET A 155 -13.54 -12.93 -10.38
C MET A 155 -14.12 -11.53 -10.21
N ASN A 156 -14.54 -10.86 -11.28
CA ASN A 156 -15.15 -9.53 -11.21
C ASN A 156 -16.53 -9.55 -10.54
N ALA A 157 -17.33 -10.57 -10.78
CA ALA A 157 -18.62 -10.76 -10.09
C ALA A 157 -18.44 -10.94 -8.57
N ALA A 158 -17.39 -11.66 -8.15
CA ALA A 158 -17.06 -11.82 -6.73
C ALA A 158 -16.52 -10.51 -6.13
N ALA A 159 -15.65 -9.82 -6.84
CA ALA A 159 -15.03 -8.56 -6.43
C ALA A 159 -16.06 -7.46 -6.15
N GLY A 160 -17.07 -7.33 -7.02
CA GLY A 160 -18.14 -6.34 -6.87
C GLY A 160 -18.91 -6.47 -5.56
N ARG A 161 -18.98 -7.67 -4.96
CA ARG A 161 -19.68 -7.94 -3.69
C ARG A 161 -18.90 -7.50 -2.45
N LEU A 162 -17.65 -7.12 -2.60
CA LEU A 162 -16.76 -6.69 -1.50
C LEU A 162 -16.60 -5.17 -1.41
N LEU A 163 -17.16 -4.43 -2.38
CA LEU A 163 -17.05 -2.97 -2.43
C LEU A 163 -17.86 -2.33 -1.29
N GLY A 164 -17.39 -1.16 -0.84
CA GLY A 164 -18.03 -0.40 0.23
C GLY A 164 -17.25 -0.43 1.53
N GLU A 165 -17.89 0.09 2.59
CA GLU A 165 -17.32 0.11 3.94
C GLU A 165 -17.70 -1.18 4.69
N HIS A 166 -16.67 -1.95 5.07
CA HIS A 166 -16.83 -3.22 5.77
C HIS A 166 -15.74 -3.41 6.82
N ASP A 167 -15.97 -4.33 7.74
CA ASP A 167 -14.92 -4.88 8.60
C ASP A 167 -14.18 -6.00 7.86
N PHE A 168 -12.97 -5.69 7.37
CA PHE A 168 -12.11 -6.65 6.68
C PHE A 168 -11.28 -7.54 7.62
N ALA A 169 -11.71 -7.76 8.87
CA ALA A 169 -10.97 -8.58 9.83
C ALA A 169 -10.62 -9.98 9.27
N ALA A 170 -11.54 -10.60 8.51
CA ALA A 170 -11.33 -11.89 7.86
C ALA A 170 -10.16 -11.91 6.86
N TYR A 171 -9.86 -10.78 6.25
CA TYR A 171 -8.79 -10.61 5.24
C TYR A 171 -7.51 -9.99 5.80
N CYS A 172 -7.46 -9.70 7.10
CA CYS A 172 -6.34 -9.00 7.72
C CYS A 172 -5.59 -9.89 8.71
N LYS A 173 -4.28 -9.70 8.81
CA LYS A 173 -3.54 -10.18 9.98
C LYS A 173 -3.86 -9.26 11.15
N LYS A 174 -4.44 -9.82 12.22
CA LYS A 174 -4.78 -9.08 13.43
C LYS A 174 -3.59 -8.31 13.97
N ARG A 175 -3.79 -7.04 14.32
CA ARG A 175 -2.82 -6.18 14.99
C ARG A 175 -3.52 -5.47 16.14
N GLU A 176 -2.92 -5.54 17.31
CA GLU A 176 -3.46 -4.89 18.49
C GLU A 176 -3.55 -3.36 18.30
N GLY A 177 -4.67 -2.78 18.72
CA GLY A 177 -4.90 -1.33 18.64
C GLY A 177 -5.26 -0.79 17.25
N ALA A 178 -5.30 -1.62 16.19
CA ALA A 178 -5.67 -1.19 14.84
C ALA A 178 -7.10 -1.64 14.49
N THR A 179 -7.88 -0.76 13.87
CA THR A 179 -9.18 -1.11 13.27
C THR A 179 -8.98 -1.80 11.92
N THR A 180 -9.91 -2.70 11.58
CA THR A 180 -9.99 -3.40 10.29
C THR A 180 -11.11 -2.89 9.39
N ILE A 181 -11.86 -1.86 9.84
CA ILE A 181 -12.91 -1.19 9.06
C ILE A 181 -12.25 -0.37 7.96
N ARG A 182 -12.62 -0.64 6.70
CA ARG A 182 -12.07 0.02 5.50
C ARG A 182 -13.17 0.22 4.47
N THR A 183 -13.00 1.26 3.65
CA THR A 183 -13.83 1.48 2.48
C THR A 183 -13.09 1.00 1.25
N LEU A 184 -13.46 -0.18 0.73
CA LEU A 184 -12.95 -0.69 -0.54
C LEU A 184 -13.68 0.01 -1.67
N GLN A 185 -12.97 0.87 -2.40
CA GLN A 185 -13.52 1.74 -3.45
C GLN A 185 -13.50 1.07 -4.82
N GLU A 186 -12.50 0.21 -5.08
CA GLU A 186 -12.34 -0.53 -6.32
C GLU A 186 -11.65 -1.86 -6.05
N LEU A 187 -12.17 -2.90 -6.69
CA LEU A 187 -11.52 -4.19 -6.88
C LEU A 187 -11.98 -4.71 -8.23
N ARG A 188 -11.10 -4.62 -9.24
CA ARG A 188 -11.41 -4.96 -10.62
C ARG A 188 -10.24 -5.68 -11.27
N TRP A 189 -10.57 -6.65 -12.10
CA TRP A 189 -9.62 -7.45 -12.85
C TRP A 189 -9.75 -7.19 -14.34
N GLU A 190 -8.61 -7.07 -15.01
CA GLU A 190 -8.51 -6.93 -16.44
C GLU A 190 -7.39 -7.83 -16.96
N ARG A 191 -7.58 -8.38 -18.18
CA ARG A 191 -6.55 -9.11 -18.89
C ARG A 191 -6.04 -8.24 -20.03
N ASP A 192 -4.74 -8.00 -20.09
CA ASP A 192 -4.13 -7.24 -21.18
C ASP A 192 -3.85 -8.11 -22.41
N ALA A 193 -3.35 -7.49 -23.48
CA ALA A 193 -3.03 -8.16 -24.75
C ALA A 193 -1.91 -9.19 -24.62
N SER A 194 -1.08 -9.13 -23.58
CA SER A 194 -0.03 -10.11 -23.29
C SER A 194 -0.52 -11.30 -22.46
N GLY A 195 -1.80 -11.28 -22.05
CA GLY A 195 -2.43 -12.31 -21.23
C GLY A 195 -2.24 -12.12 -19.73
N ILE A 196 -1.61 -11.01 -19.28
CA ILE A 196 -1.44 -10.73 -17.87
C ILE A 196 -2.74 -10.19 -17.29
N LEU A 197 -3.19 -10.80 -16.18
CA LEU A 197 -4.32 -10.31 -15.40
C LEU A 197 -3.80 -9.32 -14.36
N THR A 198 -4.44 -8.16 -14.29
CA THR A 198 -4.14 -7.13 -13.29
C THR A 198 -5.36 -6.86 -12.42
N ALA A 199 -5.23 -7.07 -11.11
CA ALA A 199 -6.18 -6.56 -10.14
C ALA A 199 -5.85 -5.11 -9.82
N THR A 200 -6.78 -4.19 -10.02
CA THR A 200 -6.73 -2.84 -9.46
C THR A 200 -7.49 -2.83 -8.14
N VAL A 201 -6.82 -2.45 -7.06
CA VAL A 201 -7.39 -2.43 -5.71
C VAL A 201 -7.20 -1.04 -5.11
N LYS A 202 -8.31 -0.33 -4.86
CA LYS A 202 -8.29 1.02 -4.29
C LYS A 202 -9.14 1.05 -3.01
N ALA A 203 -8.57 1.63 -1.96
CA ALA A 203 -9.27 1.81 -0.68
C ALA A 203 -8.74 3.05 0.05
N ASP A 204 -9.48 3.53 1.02
CA ASP A 204 -9.07 4.62 1.92
C ASP A 204 -7.83 4.26 2.74
N ALA A 205 -7.73 3.00 3.17
CA ALA A 205 -6.56 2.42 3.80
C ALA A 205 -6.60 0.88 3.68
N PHE A 206 -5.49 0.24 3.97
CA PHE A 206 -5.40 -1.23 3.99
C PHE A 206 -4.86 -1.70 5.35
N CYS A 207 -5.42 -2.79 5.88
CA CYS A 207 -4.81 -3.51 6.98
C CYS A 207 -3.80 -4.55 6.49
N HIS A 208 -2.98 -5.04 7.39
CA HIS A 208 -1.86 -5.94 7.07
C HIS A 208 -2.34 -7.18 6.30
N ASN A 209 -1.75 -7.45 5.15
CA ASN A 209 -2.07 -8.53 4.20
C ASN A 209 -3.40 -8.38 3.46
N MET A 210 -4.21 -7.35 3.68
CA MET A 210 -5.56 -7.25 3.13
C MET A 210 -5.60 -7.46 1.61
N VAL A 211 -4.81 -6.70 0.83
CA VAL A 211 -4.80 -6.81 -0.63
C VAL A 211 -4.43 -8.23 -1.06
N ARG A 212 -3.38 -8.80 -0.49
CA ARG A 212 -2.89 -10.14 -0.83
C ARG A 212 -3.89 -11.24 -0.46
N SER A 213 -4.65 -11.07 0.62
CA SER A 213 -5.74 -11.99 1.01
C SER A 213 -6.94 -11.87 0.07
N LEU A 214 -7.33 -10.64 -0.31
CA LEU A 214 -8.40 -10.41 -1.28
C LEU A 214 -8.06 -11.03 -2.63
N VAL A 215 -6.84 -10.81 -3.13
CA VAL A 215 -6.36 -11.42 -4.37
C VAL A 215 -6.39 -12.94 -4.28
N GLY A 216 -5.91 -13.54 -3.18
CA GLY A 216 -5.95 -14.98 -3.00
C GLY A 216 -7.37 -15.56 -3.03
N ALA A 217 -8.34 -14.85 -2.44
CA ALA A 217 -9.75 -15.25 -2.53
C ALA A 217 -10.30 -15.15 -3.96
N MET A 218 -9.92 -14.11 -4.72
CA MET A 218 -10.32 -13.96 -6.12
C MET A 218 -9.73 -15.06 -7.01
N LEU A 219 -8.47 -15.46 -6.79
CA LEU A 219 -7.85 -16.54 -7.55
C LEU A 219 -8.59 -17.86 -7.35
N PHE A 220 -9.02 -18.18 -6.11
CA PHE A 220 -9.81 -19.39 -5.85
C PHE A 220 -11.23 -19.35 -6.45
N VAL A 221 -11.76 -18.17 -6.73
CA VAL A 221 -13.00 -18.05 -7.51
C VAL A 221 -12.69 -18.22 -8.99
N GLY A 222 -11.63 -17.60 -9.49
CA GLY A 222 -11.27 -17.64 -10.90
C GLY A 222 -10.92 -19.03 -11.41
N ASP A 223 -10.24 -19.84 -10.59
CA ASP A 223 -9.89 -21.24 -10.93
C ASP A 223 -11.01 -22.26 -10.60
N GLY A 224 -12.16 -21.79 -10.14
CA GLY A 224 -13.35 -22.62 -9.85
C GLY A 224 -13.28 -23.40 -8.53
N HIS A 225 -12.24 -23.25 -7.70
CA HIS A 225 -12.15 -23.92 -6.40
C HIS A 225 -13.18 -23.39 -5.39
N ARG A 226 -13.67 -22.17 -5.57
CA ARG A 226 -14.68 -21.54 -4.71
C ARG A 226 -15.75 -20.83 -5.55
N PRO A 227 -17.02 -20.85 -5.11
CA PRO A 227 -18.08 -20.13 -5.80
C PRO A 227 -17.92 -18.61 -5.64
N ALA A 228 -18.47 -17.82 -6.57
CA ALA A 228 -18.33 -16.36 -6.62
C ALA A 228 -18.93 -15.62 -5.39
N ASP A 229 -19.76 -16.25 -4.60
CA ASP A 229 -20.30 -15.67 -3.36
C ASP A 229 -19.45 -15.96 -2.12
N TRP A 230 -18.49 -16.90 -2.21
CA TRP A 230 -17.66 -17.29 -1.09
C TRP A 230 -16.86 -16.14 -0.47
N PRO A 231 -16.19 -15.23 -1.23
CA PRO A 231 -15.48 -14.12 -0.62
C PRO A 231 -16.38 -13.19 0.21
N ALA A 232 -17.62 -12.95 -0.22
CA ALA A 232 -18.57 -12.15 0.55
C ALA A 232 -19.04 -12.89 1.83
N LYS A 233 -19.20 -14.21 1.79
CA LYS A 233 -19.49 -15.02 2.97
C LYS A 233 -18.35 -14.96 3.99
N VAL A 234 -17.10 -15.02 3.55
CA VAL A 234 -15.91 -14.85 4.39
C VAL A 234 -15.89 -13.47 5.03
N LEU A 235 -16.18 -12.40 4.25
CA LEU A 235 -16.28 -11.05 4.76
C LEU A 235 -17.33 -10.92 5.86
N ALA A 236 -18.55 -11.45 5.61
CA ALA A 236 -19.67 -11.40 6.55
C ALA A 236 -19.40 -12.19 7.85
N ALA A 237 -18.63 -13.26 7.79
CA ALA A 237 -18.25 -14.03 8.97
C ALA A 237 -17.33 -13.26 9.94
N GLY A 238 -16.60 -12.24 9.46
CA GLY A 238 -15.74 -11.39 10.30
C GLY A 238 -14.57 -12.09 10.97
N VAL A 239 -14.38 -13.38 10.72
CA VAL A 239 -13.34 -14.23 11.30
C VAL A 239 -12.45 -14.73 10.18
N ARG A 240 -11.13 -14.73 10.43
CA ARG A 240 -10.18 -15.22 9.44
C ARG A 240 -10.43 -16.69 9.12
N ASP A 241 -10.81 -16.97 7.89
CA ASP A 241 -10.94 -18.31 7.35
C ASP A 241 -9.54 -18.84 6.96
N SER A 242 -9.20 -20.05 7.37
CA SER A 242 -7.94 -20.71 7.03
C SER A 242 -7.80 -20.97 5.52
N ALA A 243 -8.92 -21.03 4.78
CA ALA A 243 -8.93 -21.14 3.33
C ALA A 243 -8.55 -19.84 2.60
N VAL A 244 -8.55 -18.68 3.29
CA VAL A 244 -8.10 -17.41 2.68
C VAL A 244 -6.57 -17.40 2.59
N HIS A 245 -6.07 -17.64 1.39
CA HIS A 245 -4.64 -17.68 1.10
C HIS A 245 -4.07 -16.26 0.96
N VAL A 246 -2.90 -16.01 1.56
CA VAL A 246 -2.15 -14.76 1.34
C VAL A 246 -1.16 -15.00 0.21
N VAL A 247 -1.47 -14.51 -0.98
CA VAL A 247 -0.60 -14.70 -2.15
C VAL A 247 0.78 -14.07 -1.97
N ARG A 248 1.75 -14.53 -2.77
CA ARG A 248 3.14 -14.04 -2.72
C ARG A 248 3.22 -12.52 -2.95
N PRO A 249 4.19 -11.81 -2.34
CA PRO A 249 4.23 -10.35 -2.39
C PRO A 249 4.65 -9.78 -3.75
N HIS A 250 5.46 -10.49 -4.52
CA HIS A 250 6.11 -9.95 -5.75
C HIS A 250 5.15 -9.56 -6.88
N GLY A 251 3.89 -10.03 -6.86
CA GLY A 251 2.87 -9.53 -7.80
C GLY A 251 2.29 -8.17 -7.41
N LEU A 252 2.52 -7.71 -6.16
CA LEU A 252 1.89 -6.53 -5.59
C LEU A 252 2.76 -5.28 -5.74
N THR A 253 2.16 -4.21 -6.28
CA THR A 253 2.79 -2.90 -6.41
C THR A 253 1.86 -1.82 -5.88
N LEU A 254 2.34 -0.95 -4.99
CA LEU A 254 1.68 0.31 -4.65
C LEU A 254 1.85 1.27 -5.83
N GLU A 255 0.78 1.52 -6.56
CA GLU A 255 0.83 2.35 -7.77
C GLU A 255 0.68 3.84 -7.48
N GLU A 256 -0.15 4.20 -6.48
CA GLU A 256 -0.48 5.59 -6.22
C GLU A 256 -1.03 5.82 -4.82
N VAL A 257 -0.76 6.99 -4.27
CA VAL A 257 -1.35 7.53 -3.04
C VAL A 257 -2.04 8.84 -3.35
N GLY A 258 -3.34 8.92 -3.08
CA GLY A 258 -4.14 10.12 -3.32
C GLY A 258 -4.21 11.02 -2.10
N TYR A 259 -4.08 12.32 -2.33
CA TYR A 259 -4.22 13.38 -1.35
C TYR A 259 -5.33 14.34 -1.75
N PRO A 260 -5.98 15.04 -0.83
CA PRO A 260 -6.93 16.11 -1.16
C PRO A 260 -6.18 17.36 -1.66
N ALA A 261 -6.91 18.39 -2.06
CA ALA A 261 -6.35 19.71 -2.32
C ALA A 261 -5.63 20.27 -1.08
N ASP A 262 -4.65 21.13 -1.28
CA ASP A 262 -3.73 21.58 -0.23
C ASP A 262 -4.44 22.21 0.97
N GLU A 263 -5.53 22.95 0.73
CA GLU A 263 -6.33 23.61 1.75
C GLU A 263 -7.03 22.62 2.71
N LEU A 264 -7.23 21.38 2.27
CA LEU A 264 -7.92 20.33 3.01
C LEU A 264 -6.96 19.38 3.75
N LEU A 265 -5.64 19.51 3.55
CA LEU A 265 -4.64 18.60 4.12
C LEU A 265 -4.69 18.55 5.65
N ALA A 266 -4.74 19.71 6.31
CA ALA A 266 -4.79 19.80 7.76
C ALA A 266 -6.07 19.20 8.35
N ALA A 267 -7.23 19.51 7.75
CA ALA A 267 -8.52 18.95 8.17
C ALA A 267 -8.52 17.43 8.03
N ARG A 268 -8.06 16.92 6.87
CA ARG A 268 -7.96 15.47 6.61
C ARG A 268 -7.04 14.77 7.60
N ASN A 269 -5.93 15.38 7.95
CA ASN A 269 -4.98 14.86 8.94
C ASN A 269 -5.63 14.64 10.32
N LEU A 270 -6.46 15.58 10.77
CA LEU A 270 -7.21 15.46 12.03
C LEU A 270 -8.26 14.33 11.95
N GLU A 271 -9.05 14.27 10.88
CA GLU A 271 -10.07 13.22 10.67
C GLU A 271 -9.45 11.81 10.66
N ALA A 272 -8.32 11.63 10.00
CA ALA A 272 -7.67 10.33 9.84
C ALA A 272 -7.19 9.72 11.16
N ARG A 273 -7.07 10.51 12.22
CA ARG A 273 -6.68 10.08 13.57
C ARG A 273 -7.85 9.53 14.38
N ASN A 274 -9.10 9.84 13.98
CA ASN A 274 -10.28 9.33 14.65
C ASN A 274 -10.45 7.81 14.39
N ARG A 275 -10.75 7.08 15.46
CA ARG A 275 -11.06 5.64 15.33
C ARG A 275 -12.42 5.49 14.67
N ARG A 276 -12.45 4.69 13.60
CA ARG A 276 -13.70 4.32 12.94
C ARG A 276 -14.43 3.24 13.73
N THR A 277 -15.74 3.38 13.80
CA THR A 277 -16.69 2.36 14.28
C THR A 277 -17.75 2.19 13.20
N LEU A 278 -18.13 0.95 12.89
CA LEU A 278 -19.32 0.72 12.06
C LEU A 278 -20.55 1.22 12.82
N PRO A 279 -21.54 1.81 12.13
CA PRO A 279 -22.80 2.14 12.75
C PRO A 279 -23.38 0.87 13.39
N ALA A 280 -23.86 1.01 14.63
CA ALA A 280 -24.47 -0.10 15.35
C ALA A 280 -25.73 -0.56 14.59
N GLY A 281 -25.66 -1.79 14.00
CA GLY A 281 -26.79 -2.60 13.66
C GLY A 281 -27.64 -2.23 12.45
N GLY A 282 -27.35 -2.87 11.36
CA GLY A 282 -28.31 -3.30 10.35
C GLY A 282 -28.35 -4.81 10.28
N ALA A 283 -28.54 -5.50 11.40
CA ALA A 283 -29.00 -6.89 11.38
C ALA A 283 -30.47 -6.86 10.91
N GLY A 284 -30.65 -6.98 9.59
CA GLY A 284 -31.95 -7.19 8.98
C GLY A 284 -32.64 -8.39 9.63
N ALA A 285 -33.57 -8.11 10.52
CA ALA A 285 -34.54 -9.10 10.99
C ALA A 285 -35.37 -9.52 9.80
N ALA A 286 -35.00 -10.59 9.14
CA ALA A 286 -35.93 -11.39 8.35
C ALA A 286 -36.94 -12.01 9.34
N ARG A 287 -38.05 -11.32 9.59
CA ARG A 287 -39.24 -11.95 10.19
C ARG A 287 -39.85 -12.84 9.11
N CYS A 288 -39.71 -14.14 9.32
CA CYS A 288 -40.60 -15.11 8.68
C CYS A 288 -42.06 -14.80 9.05
N CYS A 289 -42.90 -14.67 8.02
CA CYS A 289 -44.32 -15.08 8.06
C CYS A 289 -44.47 -16.21 7.07
#